data_13ac9566c1da5c89714495a0899e55f5
#
_entry.id   13ac9566c1da5c89714495a0899e55f5
#
_cell.length_a   1.000
_cell.length_b   1.000
_cell.length_c   1.000
_cell.angle_alpha   90.00
_cell.angle_beta   90.00
_cell.angle_gamma   90.00
#
_symmetry.space_group_name_H-M   'P 1'
#
loop_
_entity.id
_entity.type
_entity.pdbx_description
1 polymer ?
#
loop_
_entity_poly.entity_id
_entity_poly.type
_entity_poly.pdbx_seq_one_letter_code
_entity_poly.pdbx_strand_id
1 'polypeptide(L)'
;MKRLLFILSILIPSVLLTGCASMKAPVITYFENQSIRDYTYFYVTPTNELSSSTGVYGNQYGVYGGTTKSINPSDVISGILFKNGFIRVNEIIPENASKTMIVNFGESGRRNVNLGYSIEVTIQFINASSQKPIVICSGEGQGETEADDIRKAINRALETLFR
;
A
#
# COMPACT_ATOMS: atom_id res chain seq x y z
N MET A 1 -48.37 22.93 9.06
CA MET A 1 -48.03 21.49 8.92
C MET A 1 -47.53 21.13 7.53
N LYS A 2 -48.19 21.47 6.40
CA LYS A 2 -47.72 21.12 5.02
C LYS A 2 -46.34 21.66 4.67
N ARG A 3 -45.94 22.87 5.10
CA ARG A 3 -44.61 23.46 4.86
C ARG A 3 -43.49 22.75 5.63
N LEU A 4 -43.78 22.27 6.84
CA LEU A 4 -42.83 21.53 7.67
C LEU A 4 -42.52 20.15 7.09
N LEU A 5 -43.56 19.47 6.54
CA LEU A 5 -43.41 18.18 5.86
C LEU A 5 -42.58 18.30 4.56
N PHE A 6 -42.70 19.44 3.85
CA PHE A 6 -41.91 19.65 2.61
C PHE A 6 -40.43 19.88 2.90
N ILE A 7 -40.10 20.62 3.98
CA ILE A 7 -38.70 20.82 4.41
C ILE A 7 -38.08 19.51 4.92
N LEU A 8 -38.86 18.69 5.65
CA LEU A 8 -38.40 17.39 6.12
C LEU A 8 -38.17 16.41 4.98
N SER A 9 -38.94 16.47 3.89
CA SER A 9 -38.81 15.62 2.70
C SER A 9 -37.56 15.96 1.84
N ILE A 10 -37.05 17.19 1.91
CA ILE A 10 -35.84 17.62 1.21
C ILE A 10 -34.57 17.28 2.03
N LEU A 11 -34.67 17.24 3.36
CA LEU A 11 -33.54 16.97 4.23
C LEU A 11 -33.14 15.49 4.25
N ILE A 12 -34.09 14.57 4.06
CA ILE A 12 -33.84 13.11 4.11
C ILE A 12 -32.97 12.61 2.94
N PRO A 13 -33.15 13.02 1.67
CA PRO A 13 -32.34 12.54 0.58
C PRO A 13 -30.88 13.07 0.59
N SER A 14 -30.61 14.21 1.23
CA SER A 14 -29.25 14.76 1.29
C SER A 14 -28.33 14.01 2.26
N VAL A 15 -28.88 13.31 3.25
CA VAL A 15 -28.09 12.50 4.20
C VAL A 15 -27.69 11.14 3.62
N LEU A 16 -28.41 10.65 2.61
CA LEU A 16 -28.13 9.33 2.00
C LEU A 16 -27.05 9.36 0.91
N LEU A 17 -26.56 10.56 0.50
CA LEU A 17 -25.58 10.72 -0.55
C LEU A 17 -24.12 10.81 -0.06
N THR A 18 -23.88 10.77 1.25
CA THR A 18 -22.51 10.72 1.79
C THR A 18 -21.96 9.29 1.87
N GLY A 19 -22.05 8.57 0.79
CA GLY A 19 -21.28 7.35 0.58
C GLY A 19 -19.81 7.74 0.33
N CYS A 20 -19.08 8.16 1.38
CA CYS A 20 -17.61 8.21 1.28
C CYS A 20 -17.15 6.80 0.96
N ALA A 21 -16.68 6.58 -0.27
CA ALA A 21 -16.02 5.33 -0.63
C ALA A 21 -14.76 5.22 0.23
N SER A 22 -14.88 4.53 1.37
CA SER A 22 -13.77 4.33 2.30
C SER A 22 -12.75 3.38 1.69
N MET A 23 -11.48 3.60 2.00
CA MET A 23 -10.43 2.64 1.64
C MET A 23 -10.67 1.33 2.39
N LYS A 24 -10.39 0.20 1.74
CA LYS A 24 -10.48 -1.12 2.37
C LYS A 24 -9.54 -1.19 3.59
N ALA A 25 -9.96 -1.92 4.61
CA ALA A 25 -9.08 -2.24 5.71
C ALA A 25 -7.92 -3.12 5.22
N PRO A 26 -6.69 -2.93 5.72
CA PRO A 26 -5.58 -3.83 5.42
C PRO A 26 -5.91 -5.26 5.87
N VAL A 27 -5.43 -6.24 5.09
CA VAL A 27 -5.65 -7.66 5.38
C VAL A 27 -4.31 -8.32 5.65
N ILE A 28 -4.25 -9.15 6.69
CA ILE A 28 -3.07 -9.97 7.00
C ILE A 28 -3.51 -11.43 7.05
N THR A 29 -2.75 -12.28 6.37
CA THR A 29 -2.92 -13.73 6.39
C THR A 29 -1.63 -14.36 6.87
N TYR A 30 -1.69 -15.03 8.01
CA TYR A 30 -0.57 -15.79 8.57
C TYR A 30 -0.63 -17.23 8.09
N PHE A 31 0.53 -17.80 7.81
CA PHE A 31 0.69 -19.20 7.40
C PHE A 31 1.50 -19.94 8.45
N GLU A 32 0.99 -21.07 8.92
CA GLU A 32 1.61 -21.91 9.95
C GLU A 32 1.89 -21.14 11.27
N ASN A 33 2.58 -21.77 12.22
CA ASN A 33 2.93 -21.18 13.52
C ASN A 33 4.24 -20.38 13.48
N GLN A 34 4.59 -19.77 12.33
CA GLN A 34 5.81 -18.98 12.19
C GLN A 34 5.51 -17.49 12.37
N SER A 35 6.30 -16.84 13.22
CA SER A 35 6.25 -15.40 13.38
C SER A 35 7.31 -14.74 12.51
N ILE A 36 6.99 -13.60 11.90
CA ILE A 36 7.98 -12.75 11.23
C ILE A 36 9.15 -12.38 12.18
N ARG A 37 8.90 -12.35 13.49
CA ARG A 37 9.91 -12.05 14.53
C ARG A 37 10.94 -13.18 14.75
N ASP A 38 10.71 -14.37 14.18
CA ASP A 38 11.66 -15.50 14.24
C ASP A 38 12.83 -15.31 13.26
N TYR A 39 12.75 -14.31 12.40
CA TYR A 39 13.73 -13.97 11.38
C TYR A 39 14.57 -12.76 11.77
N THR A 40 15.79 -12.71 11.25
CA THR A 40 16.73 -11.61 11.47
C THR A 40 16.99 -10.85 10.17
N TYR A 41 17.07 -11.58 9.06
CA TYR A 41 17.46 -11.05 7.77
C TYR A 41 16.29 -11.00 6.80
N PHE A 42 16.37 -10.07 5.86
CA PHE A 42 15.44 -10.03 4.74
C PHE A 42 16.14 -9.72 3.42
N TYR A 43 15.66 -10.33 2.38
CA TYR A 43 15.98 -10.04 0.99
C TYR A 43 14.73 -9.52 0.31
N VAL A 44 14.75 -8.27 -0.15
CA VAL A 44 13.63 -7.72 -0.93
C VAL A 44 13.93 -7.94 -2.40
N THR A 45 12.99 -8.56 -3.12
CA THR A 45 13.08 -8.67 -4.57
C THR A 45 13.15 -7.27 -5.19
N PRO A 46 14.16 -6.98 -6.01
CA PRO A 46 14.33 -5.68 -6.62
C PRO A 46 13.09 -5.27 -7.43
N THR A 47 12.70 -4.01 -7.30
CA THR A 47 11.62 -3.41 -8.08
C THR A 47 12.16 -2.23 -8.88
N ASN A 48 11.53 -1.93 -9.99
CA ASN A 48 11.87 -0.74 -10.77
C ASN A 48 11.33 0.52 -10.07
N GLU A 49 12.01 1.63 -10.29
CA GLU A 49 11.51 2.93 -9.91
C GLU A 49 10.27 3.29 -10.75
N LEU A 50 9.21 3.69 -10.07
CA LEU A 50 7.96 4.12 -10.68
C LEU A 50 7.86 5.65 -10.56
N SER A 51 7.73 6.34 -11.68
CA SER A 51 7.50 7.78 -11.71
C SER A 51 6.08 8.08 -12.16
N SER A 52 5.40 8.93 -11.43
CA SER A 52 4.06 9.39 -11.77
C SER A 52 3.94 10.89 -11.60
N SER A 53 3.12 11.52 -12.45
CA SER A 53 2.88 12.95 -12.41
C SER A 53 1.39 13.24 -12.34
N THR A 54 1.01 14.27 -11.60
CA THR A 54 -0.30 14.90 -11.75
C THR A 54 -0.33 15.65 -13.07
N GLY A 55 -1.51 15.73 -13.71
CA GLY A 55 -1.67 16.34 -15.01
C GLY A 55 -1.09 17.77 -15.08
N VAL A 56 -0.39 18.04 -16.16
CA VAL A 56 0.09 19.38 -16.48
C VAL A 56 -1.02 20.09 -17.23
N TYR A 57 -1.56 21.16 -16.65
CA TYR A 57 -2.53 22.01 -17.33
C TYR A 57 -1.79 23.19 -17.96
N GLY A 58 -1.85 23.31 -19.29
CA GLY A 58 -1.33 24.45 -20.03
C GLY A 58 -2.47 25.21 -20.71
N ASN A 59 -2.38 26.52 -20.76
CA ASN A 59 -3.19 27.39 -21.60
C ASN A 59 -2.29 28.40 -22.33
N GLN A 60 -2.87 29.25 -23.14
CA GLN A 60 -2.15 30.26 -23.92
C GLN A 60 -1.31 31.25 -23.07
N TYR A 61 -1.47 31.26 -21.74
CA TYR A 61 -0.76 32.13 -20.80
C TYR A 61 0.34 31.44 -20.01
N GLY A 62 0.52 30.12 -20.18
CA GLY A 62 1.59 29.36 -19.53
C GLY A 62 1.23 27.93 -19.16
N VAL A 63 2.23 27.20 -18.73
CA VAL A 63 2.10 25.84 -18.22
C VAL A 63 2.06 25.90 -16.70
N TYR A 64 0.95 25.50 -16.11
CA TYR A 64 0.86 25.35 -14.65
C TYR A 64 1.32 23.94 -14.28
N GLY A 65 2.41 23.85 -13.50
CA GLY A 65 3.14 22.61 -13.26
C GLY A 65 2.35 21.55 -12.52
N GLY A 66 2.46 20.34 -13.01
CA GLY A 66 2.12 19.13 -12.25
C GLY A 66 3.25 18.75 -11.30
N THR A 67 2.94 18.00 -10.25
CA THR A 67 3.95 17.40 -9.37
C THR A 67 4.34 16.03 -9.94
N THR A 68 5.63 15.82 -10.21
CA THR A 68 6.16 14.49 -10.51
C THR A 68 6.72 13.89 -9.23
N LYS A 69 6.29 12.69 -8.89
CA LYS A 69 6.82 11.92 -7.76
C LYS A 69 7.29 10.57 -8.26
N SER A 70 8.39 10.09 -7.69
CA SER A 70 8.89 8.74 -7.94
C SER A 70 8.92 7.92 -6.66
N ILE A 71 8.87 6.62 -6.82
CA ILE A 71 8.94 5.65 -5.75
C ILE A 71 9.65 4.39 -6.24
N ASN A 72 10.53 3.86 -5.39
CA ASN A 72 11.00 2.49 -5.51
C ASN A 72 10.34 1.68 -4.38
N PRO A 73 9.39 0.78 -4.66
CA PRO A 73 8.70 0.01 -3.64
C PRO A 73 9.63 -0.80 -2.74
N SER A 74 10.70 -1.38 -3.30
CA SER A 74 11.68 -2.16 -2.52
C SER A 74 12.40 -1.31 -1.47
N ASP A 75 12.63 -0.02 -1.74
CA ASP A 75 13.29 0.87 -0.78
C ASP A 75 12.33 1.31 0.32
N VAL A 76 11.06 1.55 -0.01
CA VAL A 76 10.03 1.86 0.99
C VAL A 76 9.84 0.70 1.95
N ILE A 77 9.71 -0.53 1.42
CA ILE A 77 9.59 -1.76 2.22
C ILE A 77 10.83 -1.93 3.10
N SER A 78 12.03 -1.79 2.52
CA SER A 78 13.30 -1.90 3.27
C SER A 78 13.37 -0.90 4.41
N GLY A 79 12.98 0.36 4.17
CA GLY A 79 12.97 1.39 5.20
C GLY A 79 12.07 1.07 6.39
N ILE A 80 10.91 0.44 6.13
CA ILE A 80 10.00 0.01 7.21
C ILE A 80 10.59 -1.18 7.97
N LEU A 81 11.15 -2.17 7.26
CA LEU A 81 11.78 -3.34 7.89
C LEU A 81 12.99 -2.97 8.74
N PHE A 82 13.84 -2.03 8.29
CA PHE A 82 14.94 -1.49 9.10
C PHE A 82 14.44 -0.87 10.41
N LYS A 83 13.38 -0.07 10.37
CA LYS A 83 12.78 0.53 11.57
C LYS A 83 12.24 -0.53 12.55
N ASN A 84 11.92 -1.71 12.05
CA ASN A 84 11.45 -2.84 12.85
C ASN A 84 12.57 -3.81 13.27
N GLY A 85 13.83 -3.46 13.02
CA GLY A 85 15.01 -4.18 13.52
C GLY A 85 15.51 -5.31 12.64
N PHE A 86 15.02 -5.44 11.41
CA PHE A 86 15.50 -6.45 10.45
C PHE A 86 16.72 -5.94 9.69
N ILE A 87 17.56 -6.88 9.22
CA ILE A 87 18.81 -6.61 8.50
C ILE A 87 18.64 -7.02 7.04
N ARG A 88 18.81 -6.08 6.10
CA ARG A 88 18.77 -6.39 4.67
C ARG A 88 20.04 -7.14 4.24
N VAL A 89 19.86 -8.18 3.44
CA VAL A 89 20.94 -8.88 2.75
C VAL A 89 20.79 -8.66 1.24
N ASN A 90 21.91 -8.66 0.53
CA ASN A 90 21.92 -8.48 -0.92
C ASN A 90 21.81 -9.82 -1.66
N GLU A 91 22.10 -10.92 -0.97
CA GLU A 91 21.98 -12.29 -1.48
C GLU A 91 21.60 -13.23 -0.35
N ILE A 92 21.00 -14.35 -0.71
CA ILE A 92 20.63 -15.40 0.23
C ILE A 92 21.74 -16.44 0.24
N ILE A 93 22.43 -16.54 1.38
CA ILE A 93 23.48 -17.56 1.56
C ILE A 93 22.93 -18.72 2.40
N PRO A 94 23.37 -19.97 2.15
CA PRO A 94 22.84 -21.16 2.82
C PRO A 94 22.88 -21.08 4.36
N GLU A 95 23.94 -20.49 4.92
CA GLU A 95 24.18 -20.36 6.36
C GLU A 95 23.07 -19.55 7.06
N ASN A 96 22.53 -18.53 6.38
CA ASN A 96 21.54 -17.62 6.94
C ASN A 96 20.12 -17.86 6.40
N ALA A 97 19.94 -18.78 5.43
CA ALA A 97 18.67 -18.96 4.73
C ALA A 97 17.50 -19.27 5.67
N SER A 98 17.72 -20.03 6.76
CA SER A 98 16.69 -20.35 7.75
C SER A 98 16.24 -19.14 8.58
N LYS A 99 17.05 -18.09 8.66
CA LYS A 99 16.78 -16.83 9.37
C LYS A 99 16.52 -15.66 8.40
N THR A 100 16.43 -15.94 7.11
CA THR A 100 16.18 -14.93 6.06
C THR A 100 14.77 -15.06 5.51
N MET A 101 14.09 -13.92 5.40
CA MET A 101 12.82 -13.80 4.67
C MET A 101 13.09 -13.26 3.28
N ILE A 102 12.43 -13.83 2.28
CA ILE A 102 12.26 -13.22 0.95
C ILE A 102 11.01 -12.37 1.01
N VAL A 103 11.11 -11.13 0.57
CA VAL A 103 10.00 -10.18 0.55
C VAL A 103 9.67 -9.83 -0.89
N ASN A 104 8.50 -10.27 -1.33
CA ASN A 104 7.96 -9.97 -2.65
C ASN A 104 6.91 -8.88 -2.55
N PHE A 105 6.84 -8.04 -3.56
CA PHE A 105 5.86 -6.96 -3.70
C PHE A 105 5.15 -7.09 -5.04
N GLY A 106 3.86 -6.82 -5.05
CA GLY A 106 3.07 -6.74 -6.27
C GLY A 106 1.84 -5.86 -6.09
N GLU A 107 1.43 -5.17 -7.15
CA GLU A 107 0.12 -4.57 -7.24
C GLU A 107 -0.91 -5.68 -7.39
N SER A 108 -1.92 -5.71 -6.53
CA SER A 108 -2.95 -6.74 -6.51
C SER A 108 -4.32 -6.24 -6.98
N GLY A 109 -4.49 -4.94 -7.14
CA GLY A 109 -5.75 -4.41 -7.65
C GLY A 109 -5.80 -2.89 -7.75
N ARG A 110 -6.75 -2.43 -8.57
CA ARG A 110 -7.13 -1.01 -8.67
C ARG A 110 -8.64 -0.91 -8.62
N ARG A 111 -9.16 0.12 -7.98
CA ARG A 111 -10.60 0.42 -8.04
C ARG A 111 -10.83 1.93 -8.09
N ASN A 112 -11.93 2.30 -8.72
CA ASN A 112 -12.36 3.70 -8.74
C ASN A 112 -12.88 4.11 -7.37
N VAL A 113 -12.40 5.25 -6.88
CA VAL A 113 -12.80 5.85 -5.60
C VAL A 113 -13.02 7.33 -5.83
N ASN A 114 -14.28 7.77 -5.74
CA ASN A 114 -14.68 9.15 -6.01
C ASN A 114 -14.23 9.64 -7.41
N LEU A 115 -13.41 10.70 -7.46
CA LEU A 115 -12.87 11.29 -8.69
C LEU A 115 -11.51 10.70 -9.12
N GLY A 116 -11.05 9.64 -8.47
CA GLY A 116 -9.77 9.00 -8.76
C GLY A 116 -9.84 7.49 -8.63
N TYR A 117 -8.71 6.89 -8.38
CA TYR A 117 -8.61 5.46 -8.10
C TYR A 117 -7.73 5.22 -6.87
N SER A 118 -7.82 4.04 -6.31
CA SER A 118 -6.91 3.53 -5.30
C SER A 118 -6.15 2.33 -5.84
N ILE A 119 -4.94 2.13 -5.34
CA ILE A 119 -4.10 0.98 -5.65
C ILE A 119 -4.05 0.07 -4.43
N GLU A 120 -4.27 -1.21 -4.66
CA GLU A 120 -4.06 -2.25 -3.66
C GLU A 120 -2.74 -2.95 -3.94
N VAL A 121 -1.90 -3.08 -2.92
CA VAL A 121 -0.64 -3.81 -2.99
C VAL A 121 -0.67 -5.02 -2.08
N THR A 122 0.03 -6.06 -2.49
CA THR A 122 0.26 -7.26 -1.69
C THR A 122 1.75 -7.44 -1.47
N ILE A 123 2.12 -7.66 -0.20
CA ILE A 123 3.49 -7.94 0.21
C ILE A 123 3.50 -9.33 0.83
N GLN A 124 4.35 -10.19 0.30
CA GLN A 124 4.48 -11.58 0.71
C GLN A 124 5.85 -11.82 1.35
N PHE A 125 5.85 -12.40 2.53
CA PHE A 125 7.05 -12.85 3.24
C PHE A 125 7.15 -14.36 3.13
N ILE A 126 8.29 -14.85 2.67
CA ILE A 126 8.57 -16.26 2.40
C ILE A 126 9.84 -16.65 3.16
N ASN A 127 9.86 -17.80 3.81
CA ASN A 127 11.08 -18.36 4.38
C ASN A 127 12.05 -18.74 3.26
N ALA A 128 13.27 -18.19 3.28
CA ALA A 128 14.23 -18.39 2.20
C ALA A 128 14.72 -19.85 2.09
N SER A 129 14.76 -20.59 3.20
CA SER A 129 15.19 -21.99 3.21
C SER A 129 14.09 -22.95 2.72
N SER A 130 12.87 -22.83 3.26
CA SER A 130 11.77 -23.75 2.97
C SER A 130 10.91 -23.34 1.77
N GLN A 131 11.05 -22.10 1.29
CA GLN A 131 10.20 -21.48 0.25
C GLN A 131 8.70 -21.45 0.61
N LYS A 132 8.39 -21.60 1.90
CA LYS A 132 7.00 -21.52 2.38
C LYS A 132 6.62 -20.09 2.76
N PRO A 133 5.38 -19.67 2.52
CA PRO A 133 4.91 -18.37 2.96
C PRO A 133 4.84 -18.32 4.49
N ILE A 134 5.25 -17.17 5.05
CA ILE A 134 5.17 -16.85 6.48
C ILE A 134 3.93 -16.02 6.74
N VAL A 135 3.82 -14.92 6.01
CA VAL A 135 2.70 -13.98 6.09
C VAL A 135 2.53 -13.25 4.77
N ILE A 136 1.29 -12.96 4.45
CA ILE A 136 0.91 -12.07 3.34
C ILE A 136 0.12 -10.93 3.94
N CYS A 137 0.48 -9.70 3.58
CA CYS A 137 -0.29 -8.53 3.94
C CYS A 137 -0.66 -7.72 2.69
N SER A 138 -1.86 -7.16 2.70
CA SER A 138 -2.30 -6.24 1.65
C SER A 138 -2.82 -4.94 2.25
N GLY A 139 -2.67 -3.88 1.49
CA GLY A 139 -3.15 -2.56 1.86
C GLY A 139 -3.53 -1.76 0.63
N GLU A 140 -4.52 -0.91 0.80
CA GLU A 140 -4.99 0.01 -0.23
C GLU A 140 -4.51 1.41 0.07
N GLY A 141 -4.03 2.13 -0.96
CA GLY A 141 -3.59 3.52 -0.86
C GLY A 141 -4.26 4.40 -1.90
N GLN A 142 -4.51 5.66 -1.51
CA GLN A 142 -5.00 6.71 -2.39
C GLN A 142 -4.26 8.01 -2.05
N GLY A 143 -3.65 8.62 -3.05
CA GLY A 143 -2.87 9.86 -2.95
C GLY A 143 -3.15 10.81 -4.10
N GLU A 144 -2.22 11.71 -4.34
CA GLU A 144 -2.27 12.67 -5.45
C GLU A 144 -1.68 12.08 -6.73
N THR A 145 -0.77 11.13 -6.61
CA THR A 145 -0.09 10.47 -7.71
C THR A 145 -0.06 8.97 -7.46
N GLU A 146 0.15 8.18 -8.50
CA GLU A 146 0.31 6.72 -8.39
C GLU A 146 1.46 6.33 -7.43
N ALA A 147 2.55 7.08 -7.42
CA ALA A 147 3.65 6.88 -6.47
C ALA A 147 3.20 7.07 -5.02
N ASP A 148 2.31 8.05 -4.76
CA ASP A 148 1.74 8.26 -3.43
C ASP A 148 0.77 7.14 -3.03
N ASP A 149 -0.02 6.65 -4.00
CA ASP A 149 -0.97 5.55 -3.78
C ASP A 149 -0.21 4.31 -3.32
N ILE A 150 0.84 3.91 -4.06
CA ILE A 150 1.68 2.77 -3.76
C ILE A 150 2.37 2.94 -2.40
N ARG A 151 2.95 4.12 -2.12
CA ARG A 151 3.60 4.41 -0.83
C ARG A 151 2.63 4.24 0.33
N LYS A 152 1.43 4.80 0.22
CA LYS A 152 0.41 4.70 1.26
C LYS A 152 -0.09 3.26 1.43
N ALA A 153 -0.25 2.52 0.33
CA ALA A 153 -0.66 1.13 0.36
C ALA A 153 0.37 0.25 1.09
N ILE A 154 1.68 0.41 0.76
CA ILE A 154 2.78 -0.29 1.44
C ILE A 154 2.79 0.04 2.95
N ASN A 155 2.73 1.33 3.29
CA ASN A 155 2.73 1.76 4.70
C ASN A 155 1.58 1.12 5.46
N ARG A 156 0.35 1.17 4.94
CA ARG A 156 -0.83 0.60 5.60
C ARG A 156 -0.73 -0.92 5.77
N ALA A 157 -0.25 -1.63 4.75
CA ALA A 157 -0.05 -3.07 4.83
C ALA A 157 0.95 -3.45 5.93
N LEU A 158 2.10 -2.79 5.96
CA LEU A 158 3.18 -3.11 6.90
C LEU A 158 2.96 -2.55 8.31
N GLU A 159 2.37 -1.35 8.47
CA GLU A 159 2.02 -0.84 9.81
C GLU A 159 1.06 -1.77 10.54
N THR A 160 0.13 -2.38 9.82
CA THR A 160 -0.80 -3.34 10.42
C THR A 160 -0.08 -4.64 10.85
N LEU A 161 0.95 -5.05 10.11
CA LEU A 161 1.76 -6.23 10.43
C LEU A 161 2.63 -6.04 11.69
N PHE A 162 3.08 -4.80 11.97
CA PHE A 162 4.02 -4.50 13.05
C PHE A 162 3.39 -3.84 14.29
N ARG A 163 2.08 -3.68 14.30
CA ARG A 163 1.32 -3.30 15.50
C ARG A 163 1.23 -4.47 16.46
#